data_45aef6fc7a1129c636fa296bffad0832
#
_entry.id   45aef6fc7a1129c636fa296bffad0832
#
_cell.length_a   1.000
_cell.length_b   1.000
_cell.length_c   1.000
_cell.angle_alpha   90.00
_cell.angle_beta   90.00
_cell.angle_gamma   90.00
#
_symmetry.space_group_name_H-M   'P 1'
#
loop_
_entity.id
_entity.type
_entity.pdbx_description
1 polymer ?
#
loop_
_entity_poly.entity_id
_entity_poly.type
_entity_poly.pdbx_seq_one_letter_code
_entity_poly.pdbx_strand_id
1 'polypeptide(L)'
;MSRKKAGMSANAKWGIAFLIEIVVMFFMVVGYLFFYANRKLDNINRPTNWDDSKENLDINEDANEAQKGYRTIALFGIDSRSTTSMAEGNRSDSIIIASINNDTKEVKLASVYRDSLLQVDYDGGITTKITHAYAYGGPEMAVRALNANLDLEITDFVTVNFTALAQAIDDLGGITIDVREAELEMLNACITEQIGISGEYSDGVFSAGTQLLNGTQATGWARIRSTDQGDITRTERQRTVIAKMIQKAKSSDLSTINDIIDDVFPNIYTSLTKKELMSLATVSYTHLTLP
;
A
#
# COMPACT_ATOMS: atom_id res chain seq x y z
N MET A 1 -36.93 63.49 -15.66
CA MET A 1 -35.48 63.49 -15.33
C MET A 1 -34.90 62.07 -15.58
N SER A 2 -34.25 61.90 -16.71
CA SER A 2 -33.59 60.59 -17.06
C SER A 2 -32.21 60.54 -16.41
N ARG A 3 -32.00 59.62 -15.44
CA ARG A 3 -30.68 59.35 -14.87
C ARG A 3 -29.87 58.59 -15.90
N LYS A 4 -28.87 59.21 -16.52
CA LYS A 4 -27.82 58.55 -17.29
C LYS A 4 -27.08 57.57 -16.34
N LYS A 5 -27.17 56.27 -16.59
CA LYS A 5 -26.31 55.28 -15.93
C LYS A 5 -24.85 55.60 -16.31
N ALA A 6 -24.04 55.95 -15.34
CA ALA A 6 -22.59 56.11 -15.56
C ALA A 6 -21.99 54.78 -15.96
N GLY A 7 -21.46 54.71 -17.17
CA GLY A 7 -20.75 53.52 -17.65
C GLY A 7 -19.43 53.36 -16.91
N MET A 8 -19.05 52.13 -16.65
CA MET A 8 -17.75 51.79 -16.02
C MET A 8 -16.59 52.35 -16.83
N SER A 9 -15.56 52.88 -16.13
CA SER A 9 -14.34 53.41 -16.79
C SER A 9 -13.59 52.29 -17.53
N ALA A 10 -12.83 52.66 -18.59
CA ALA A 10 -12.03 51.69 -19.37
C ALA A 10 -11.09 50.87 -18.48
N ASN A 11 -10.43 51.50 -17.52
CA ASN A 11 -9.53 50.81 -16.57
C ASN A 11 -10.27 49.80 -15.69
N ALA A 12 -11.50 50.07 -15.26
CA ALA A 12 -12.32 49.12 -14.50
C ALA A 12 -12.73 47.91 -15.34
N LYS A 13 -12.98 48.09 -16.64
CA LYS A 13 -13.30 47.00 -17.57
C LYS A 13 -12.09 46.08 -17.79
N TRP A 14 -10.88 46.66 -17.98
CA TRP A 14 -9.65 45.91 -18.11
C TRP A 14 -9.29 45.15 -16.82
N GLY A 15 -9.46 45.74 -15.65
CA GLY A 15 -9.26 45.07 -14.36
C GLY A 15 -10.21 43.88 -14.17
N ILE A 16 -11.49 44.01 -14.57
CA ILE A 16 -12.44 42.89 -14.49
C ILE A 16 -12.09 41.79 -15.49
N ALA A 17 -11.70 42.15 -16.74
CA ALA A 17 -11.27 41.17 -17.74
C ALA A 17 -10.07 40.35 -17.25
N PHE A 18 -9.06 41.00 -16.70
CA PHE A 18 -7.88 40.37 -16.14
C PHE A 18 -8.21 39.44 -14.95
N LEU A 19 -9.14 39.85 -14.08
CA LEU A 19 -9.58 39.03 -12.96
C LEU A 19 -10.36 37.79 -13.44
N ILE A 20 -11.17 37.91 -14.49
CA ILE A 20 -11.86 36.79 -15.13
C ILE A 20 -10.83 35.80 -15.73
N GLU A 21 -9.78 36.29 -16.40
CA GLU A 21 -8.74 35.46 -16.97
C GLU A 21 -7.99 34.67 -15.88
N ILE A 22 -7.65 35.29 -14.74
CA ILE A 22 -7.03 34.60 -13.59
C ILE A 22 -7.95 33.51 -13.04
N VAL A 23 -9.26 33.80 -12.88
CA VAL A 23 -10.23 32.84 -12.39
C VAL A 23 -10.39 31.68 -13.37
N VAL A 24 -10.47 31.94 -14.67
CA VAL A 24 -10.56 30.90 -15.71
C VAL A 24 -9.28 30.04 -15.71
N MET A 25 -8.10 30.68 -15.64
CA MET A 25 -6.83 29.95 -15.57
C MET A 25 -6.75 29.10 -14.31
N PHE A 26 -7.19 29.59 -13.14
CA PHE A 26 -7.27 28.82 -11.91
C PHE A 26 -8.16 27.57 -12.08
N PHE A 27 -9.38 27.72 -12.64
CA PHE A 27 -10.25 26.57 -12.88
C PHE A 27 -9.70 25.59 -13.92
N MET A 28 -8.98 26.06 -14.94
CA MET A 28 -8.30 25.19 -15.90
C MET A 28 -7.18 24.38 -15.22
N VAL A 29 -6.37 25.01 -14.37
CA VAL A 29 -5.32 24.31 -13.60
C VAL A 29 -5.92 23.30 -12.64
N VAL A 30 -6.95 23.67 -11.88
CA VAL A 30 -7.65 22.76 -10.96
C VAL A 30 -8.30 21.61 -11.73
N GLY A 31 -8.97 21.90 -12.86
CA GLY A 31 -9.57 20.89 -13.73
C GLY A 31 -8.52 19.93 -14.33
N TYR A 32 -7.37 20.47 -14.75
CA TYR A 32 -6.25 19.67 -15.25
C TYR A 32 -5.67 18.77 -14.16
N LEU A 33 -5.42 19.29 -12.95
CA LEU A 33 -4.91 18.51 -11.83
C LEU A 33 -5.89 17.41 -11.41
N PHE A 34 -7.18 17.73 -11.39
CA PHE A 34 -8.23 16.75 -11.10
C PHE A 34 -8.30 15.64 -12.17
N PHE A 35 -8.27 16.02 -13.45
CA PHE A 35 -8.27 15.08 -14.58
C PHE A 35 -7.00 14.20 -14.57
N TYR A 36 -5.84 14.81 -14.30
CA TYR A 36 -4.55 14.13 -14.21
C TYR A 36 -4.53 13.10 -13.07
N ALA A 37 -4.96 13.51 -11.87
CA ALA A 37 -5.07 12.62 -10.72
C ALA A 37 -6.04 11.45 -10.98
N ASN A 38 -7.22 11.73 -11.56
CA ASN A 38 -8.16 10.67 -11.92
C ASN A 38 -7.59 9.68 -12.93
N ARG A 39 -6.89 10.15 -13.96
CA ARG A 39 -6.32 9.28 -14.99
C ARG A 39 -5.23 8.35 -14.43
N LYS A 40 -4.40 8.84 -13.51
CA LYS A 40 -3.37 8.01 -12.85
C LYS A 40 -3.97 6.87 -12.03
N LEU A 41 -5.02 7.16 -11.29
CA LEU A 41 -5.73 6.17 -10.48
C LEU A 41 -6.57 5.17 -11.32
N ASP A 42 -6.74 5.40 -12.64
CA ASP A 42 -7.45 4.46 -13.53
C ASP A 42 -6.64 3.18 -13.80
N ASN A 43 -5.34 3.19 -13.55
CA ASN A 43 -4.45 2.06 -13.79
C ASN A 43 -4.40 1.04 -12.64
N ILE A 44 -5.14 1.27 -11.54
CA ILE A 44 -5.15 0.36 -10.40
C ILE A 44 -6.01 -0.87 -10.72
N ASN A 45 -5.44 -2.05 -10.52
CA ASN A 45 -6.17 -3.30 -10.67
C ASN A 45 -7.11 -3.51 -9.49
N ARG A 46 -8.40 -3.69 -9.78
CA ARG A 46 -9.46 -3.90 -8.79
C ARG A 46 -10.30 -5.13 -9.15
N PRO A 47 -10.80 -5.87 -8.15
CA PRO A 47 -11.80 -6.90 -8.40
C PRO A 47 -13.05 -6.27 -9.00
N THR A 48 -13.65 -6.96 -9.96
CA THR A 48 -14.86 -6.47 -10.65
C THR A 48 -16.08 -6.44 -9.72
N ASN A 49 -16.14 -7.38 -8.77
CA ASN A 49 -17.28 -7.61 -7.87
C ASN A 49 -16.77 -7.79 -6.44
N TRP A 50 -16.14 -6.75 -5.85
CA TRP A 50 -15.82 -6.78 -4.43
C TRP A 50 -17.08 -6.47 -3.62
N ASP A 51 -17.48 -7.42 -2.78
CA ASP A 51 -18.61 -7.27 -1.85
C ASP A 51 -18.06 -7.16 -0.43
N ASP A 52 -18.11 -5.95 0.12
CA ASP A 52 -17.64 -5.60 1.46
C ASP A 52 -18.72 -5.79 2.55
N SER A 53 -19.83 -6.47 2.21
CA SER A 53 -20.85 -6.80 3.19
C SER A 53 -20.32 -7.70 4.30
N LYS A 54 -20.82 -7.51 5.51
CA LYS A 54 -20.38 -8.27 6.68
C LYS A 54 -20.61 -9.76 6.52
N GLU A 55 -21.72 -10.13 5.88
CA GLU A 55 -22.08 -11.52 5.59
C GLU A 55 -21.08 -12.16 4.62
N ASN A 56 -20.71 -11.44 3.54
CA ASN A 56 -19.77 -11.95 2.56
C ASN A 56 -18.34 -12.07 3.11
N LEU A 57 -17.94 -11.17 3.99
CA LEU A 57 -16.60 -11.15 4.58
C LEU A 57 -16.48 -11.85 5.93
N ASP A 58 -17.51 -12.62 6.36
CA ASP A 58 -17.57 -13.37 7.62
C ASP A 58 -17.21 -12.51 8.85
N ILE A 59 -17.72 -11.27 8.91
CA ILE A 59 -17.49 -10.33 10.01
C ILE A 59 -18.50 -10.56 11.12
N ASN A 60 -18.02 -10.92 12.32
CA ASN A 60 -18.85 -11.11 13.50
C ASN A 60 -19.41 -9.77 14.02
N GLU A 61 -20.64 -9.78 14.57
CA GLU A 61 -21.24 -8.57 15.14
C GLU A 61 -20.43 -8.00 16.33
N ASP A 62 -19.89 -8.87 17.19
CA ASP A 62 -19.05 -8.49 18.33
C ASP A 62 -17.73 -7.82 17.88
N ALA A 63 -17.13 -8.30 16.78
CA ALA A 63 -15.93 -7.69 16.19
C ALA A 63 -16.19 -6.26 15.72
N ASN A 64 -17.34 -6.01 15.13
CA ASN A 64 -17.76 -4.70 14.65
C ASN A 64 -17.88 -3.67 15.81
N GLU A 65 -18.47 -4.05 16.92
CA GLU A 65 -18.55 -3.14 18.08
C GLU A 65 -17.18 -2.88 18.72
N ALA A 66 -16.30 -3.89 18.81
CA ALA A 66 -14.97 -3.77 19.40
C ALA A 66 -14.03 -2.88 18.56
N GLN A 67 -14.20 -2.86 17.23
CA GLN A 67 -13.37 -2.10 16.30
C GLN A 67 -14.02 -0.79 15.83
N LYS A 68 -15.10 -0.37 16.46
CA LYS A 68 -15.80 0.88 16.15
C LYS A 68 -14.86 2.09 16.21
N GLY A 69 -14.86 2.89 15.15
CA GLY A 69 -13.96 4.03 15.00
C GLY A 69 -12.59 3.70 14.41
N TYR A 70 -12.37 2.45 14.01
CA TYR A 70 -11.20 2.02 13.25
C TYR A 70 -11.59 1.58 11.83
N ARG A 71 -10.66 1.73 10.91
CA ARG A 71 -10.71 1.09 9.60
C ARG A 71 -9.59 0.06 9.52
N THR A 72 -9.93 -1.18 9.23
CA THR A 72 -8.97 -2.29 9.19
C THR A 72 -8.81 -2.78 7.76
N ILE A 73 -7.56 -2.86 7.31
CA ILE A 73 -7.16 -3.22 5.93
C ILE A 73 -6.18 -4.39 5.99
N ALA A 74 -6.38 -5.42 5.18
CA ALA A 74 -5.39 -6.47 5.00
C ALA A 74 -4.36 -6.09 3.93
N LEU A 75 -3.08 -6.17 4.27
CA LEU A 75 -1.96 -5.98 3.36
C LEU A 75 -1.36 -7.35 3.04
N PHE A 76 -1.43 -7.77 1.79
CA PHE A 76 -0.87 -9.03 1.30
C PHE A 76 0.37 -8.79 0.45
N GLY A 77 1.47 -9.45 0.80
CA GLY A 77 2.65 -9.55 -0.04
C GLY A 77 2.68 -10.92 -0.71
N ILE A 78 2.65 -10.95 -2.03
CA ILE A 78 2.65 -12.20 -2.81
C ILE A 78 3.94 -12.37 -3.60
N ASP A 79 4.36 -13.63 -3.80
CA ASP A 79 5.47 -13.98 -4.68
C ASP A 79 4.92 -14.26 -6.09
N SER A 80 4.44 -13.22 -6.74
CA SER A 80 3.96 -13.30 -8.13
C SER A 80 4.96 -12.67 -9.08
N ARG A 81 5.29 -13.42 -10.14
CA ARG A 81 6.12 -12.94 -11.25
C ARG A 81 5.33 -12.18 -12.32
N SER A 82 4.01 -12.09 -12.18
CA SER A 82 3.10 -11.46 -13.13
C SER A 82 2.16 -10.50 -12.43
N THR A 83 2.05 -9.28 -12.96
CA THR A 83 1.07 -8.29 -12.52
C THR A 83 -0.36 -8.64 -12.93
N THR A 84 -0.52 -9.50 -13.94
CA THR A 84 -1.82 -9.88 -14.49
C THR A 84 -2.54 -10.99 -13.70
N SER A 85 -1.85 -11.66 -12.77
CA SER A 85 -2.41 -12.77 -11.97
C SER A 85 -2.21 -12.55 -10.47
N MET A 86 -2.65 -11.40 -9.97
CA MET A 86 -2.60 -11.15 -8.51
C MET A 86 -3.86 -11.64 -7.76
N ALA A 87 -4.91 -12.03 -8.47
CA ALA A 87 -6.19 -12.38 -7.85
C ALA A 87 -6.15 -13.73 -7.14
N GLU A 88 -5.67 -14.78 -7.81
CA GLU A 88 -5.70 -16.16 -7.31
C GLU A 88 -4.42 -16.93 -7.72
N GLY A 89 -4.22 -18.10 -7.14
CA GLY A 89 -3.10 -19.00 -7.48
C GLY A 89 -1.76 -18.63 -6.84
N ASN A 90 -1.67 -17.48 -6.17
CA ASN A 90 -0.47 -17.04 -5.48
C ASN A 90 -0.60 -17.25 -3.96
N ARG A 91 0.51 -17.51 -3.28
CA ARG A 91 0.53 -17.55 -1.82
C ARG A 91 0.83 -16.17 -1.26
N SER A 92 0.09 -15.77 -0.22
CA SER A 92 0.43 -14.59 0.56
C SER A 92 1.57 -14.91 1.52
N ASP A 93 2.77 -14.52 1.16
CA ASP A 93 3.98 -14.74 1.95
C ASP A 93 4.16 -13.72 3.08
N SER A 94 3.52 -12.58 2.96
CA SER A 94 3.39 -11.55 3.98
C SER A 94 1.91 -11.23 4.19
N ILE A 95 1.47 -11.22 5.45
CA ILE A 95 0.09 -10.89 5.84
C ILE A 95 0.18 -9.90 6.99
N ILE A 96 -0.22 -8.66 6.75
CA ILE A 96 -0.17 -7.58 7.75
C ILE A 96 -1.55 -6.94 7.84
N ILE A 97 -2.06 -6.82 9.05
CA ILE A 97 -3.31 -6.12 9.35
C ILE A 97 -2.95 -4.69 9.73
N ALA A 98 -3.45 -3.73 8.98
CA ALA A 98 -3.31 -2.31 9.25
C ALA A 98 -4.63 -1.79 9.83
N SER A 99 -4.64 -1.40 11.09
CA SER A 99 -5.79 -0.80 11.78
C SER A 99 -5.56 0.69 11.96
N ILE A 100 -6.45 1.50 11.37
CA ILE A 100 -6.35 2.96 11.31
C ILE A 100 -7.44 3.55 12.19
N ASN A 101 -7.07 4.29 13.21
CA ASN A 101 -8.02 5.06 14.01
C ASN A 101 -8.59 6.22 13.18
N ASN A 102 -9.91 6.30 13.05
CA ASN A 102 -10.57 7.30 12.20
C ASN A 102 -10.45 8.74 12.74
N ASP A 103 -10.27 8.90 14.06
CA ASP A 103 -10.17 10.21 14.70
C ASP A 103 -8.72 10.67 14.81
N THR A 104 -7.87 9.85 15.46
CA THR A 104 -6.46 10.21 15.72
C THR A 104 -5.54 9.96 14.53
N LYS A 105 -5.98 9.17 13.54
CA LYS A 105 -5.19 8.74 12.39
C LYS A 105 -3.98 7.87 12.75
N GLU A 106 -3.92 7.39 13.98
CA GLU A 106 -2.92 6.41 14.40
C GLU A 106 -3.09 5.11 13.59
N VAL A 107 -1.98 4.55 13.13
CA VAL A 107 -1.96 3.27 12.41
C VAL A 107 -1.24 2.24 13.25
N LYS A 108 -1.89 1.10 13.51
CA LYS A 108 -1.30 -0.08 14.15
C LYS A 108 -1.12 -1.17 13.12
N LEU A 109 0.05 -1.79 13.12
CA LEU A 109 0.39 -2.90 12.23
C LEU A 109 0.55 -4.18 13.04
N ALA A 110 -0.22 -5.20 12.70
CA ALA A 110 -0.10 -6.54 13.25
C ALA A 110 0.19 -7.54 12.13
N SER A 111 1.16 -8.42 12.32
CA SER A 111 1.48 -9.45 11.33
C SER A 111 0.82 -10.77 11.70
N VAL A 112 0.27 -11.46 10.71
CA VAL A 112 -0.20 -12.84 10.82
C VAL A 112 0.84 -13.75 10.17
N TYR A 113 1.33 -14.75 10.92
CA TYR A 113 2.29 -15.70 10.36
C TYR A 113 1.63 -16.51 9.26
N ARG A 114 2.24 -16.56 8.08
CA ARG A 114 1.70 -17.24 6.90
C ARG A 114 1.39 -18.73 7.14
N ASP A 115 2.10 -19.36 8.06
CA ASP A 115 1.96 -20.78 8.40
C ASP A 115 0.98 -21.03 9.57
N SER A 116 0.28 -19.99 10.07
CA SER A 116 -0.78 -20.14 11.05
C SER A 116 -1.90 -21.03 10.49
N LEU A 117 -2.30 -22.03 11.28
CA LEU A 117 -3.41 -22.92 10.92
C LEU A 117 -4.73 -22.26 11.28
N LEU A 118 -5.50 -21.91 10.28
CA LEU A 118 -6.81 -21.28 10.41
C LEU A 118 -7.87 -22.09 9.64
N GLN A 119 -9.12 -21.92 10.02
CA GLN A 119 -10.24 -22.43 9.26
C GLN A 119 -10.43 -21.60 8.00
N VAL A 120 -10.44 -22.26 6.84
CA VAL A 120 -10.64 -21.62 5.53
C VAL A 120 -11.88 -22.25 4.88
N ASP A 121 -12.80 -21.43 4.41
CA ASP A 121 -13.99 -21.89 3.70
C ASP A 121 -13.67 -22.26 2.25
N TYR A 122 -13.00 -23.39 2.11
CA TYR A 122 -12.62 -23.99 0.84
C TYR A 122 -12.98 -25.49 0.87
N ASP A 123 -13.61 -26.01 -0.18
CA ASP A 123 -14.00 -27.43 -0.32
C ASP A 123 -14.77 -27.96 0.89
N GLY A 124 -15.75 -27.18 1.38
CA GLY A 124 -16.58 -27.53 2.56
C GLY A 124 -15.94 -27.21 3.92
N GLY A 125 -14.90 -26.39 3.93
CA GLY A 125 -14.23 -25.91 5.14
C GLY A 125 -13.08 -26.80 5.59
N ILE A 126 -11.87 -26.29 5.50
CA ILE A 126 -10.63 -26.99 5.89
C ILE A 126 -9.80 -26.18 6.88
N THR A 127 -9.09 -26.85 7.77
CA THR A 127 -8.03 -26.21 8.56
C THR A 127 -6.72 -26.31 7.82
N THR A 128 -6.15 -25.18 7.43
CA THR A 128 -4.91 -25.13 6.67
C THR A 128 -4.09 -23.88 7.00
N LYS A 129 -2.89 -23.75 6.42
CA LYS A 129 -2.09 -22.52 6.56
C LYS A 129 -2.80 -21.35 5.91
N ILE A 130 -2.87 -20.19 6.59
CA ILE A 130 -3.56 -19.00 6.08
C ILE A 130 -3.02 -18.52 4.71
N THR A 131 -1.73 -18.76 4.42
CA THR A 131 -1.15 -18.46 3.09
C THR A 131 -1.88 -19.19 1.95
N HIS A 132 -2.51 -20.35 2.22
CA HIS A 132 -3.25 -21.09 1.20
C HIS A 132 -4.61 -20.47 0.90
N ALA A 133 -5.23 -19.74 1.84
CA ALA A 133 -6.51 -19.07 1.60
C ALA A 133 -6.42 -18.13 0.38
N TYR A 134 -5.32 -17.36 0.31
CA TYR A 134 -5.08 -16.50 -0.85
C TYR A 134 -4.90 -17.29 -2.17
N ALA A 135 -4.25 -18.43 -2.12
CA ALA A 135 -4.04 -19.27 -3.31
C ALA A 135 -5.34 -19.92 -3.81
N TYR A 136 -6.29 -20.23 -2.91
CA TYR A 136 -7.54 -20.91 -3.24
C TYR A 136 -8.62 -19.96 -3.76
N GLY A 137 -8.77 -18.78 -3.17
CA GLY A 137 -9.84 -17.84 -3.52
C GLY A 137 -9.42 -16.38 -3.42
N GLY A 138 -8.12 -16.11 -3.61
CA GLY A 138 -7.60 -14.74 -3.66
C GLY A 138 -7.73 -13.98 -2.36
N PRO A 139 -7.73 -12.64 -2.45
CA PRO A 139 -7.81 -11.79 -1.27
C PRO A 139 -9.14 -11.93 -0.52
N GLU A 140 -10.24 -12.21 -1.19
CA GLU A 140 -11.56 -12.36 -0.56
C GLU A 140 -11.56 -13.53 0.43
N MET A 141 -11.15 -14.70 0.00
CA MET A 141 -11.08 -15.88 0.88
C MET A 141 -10.05 -15.67 2.01
N ALA A 142 -8.94 -15.00 1.75
CA ALA A 142 -7.97 -14.68 2.78
C ALA A 142 -8.53 -13.71 3.83
N VAL A 143 -9.26 -12.67 3.40
CA VAL A 143 -9.93 -11.71 4.31
C VAL A 143 -11.01 -12.41 5.14
N ARG A 144 -11.88 -13.22 4.53
CA ARG A 144 -12.89 -14.02 5.22
C ARG A 144 -12.25 -14.90 6.30
N ALA A 145 -11.21 -15.65 5.96
CA ALA A 145 -10.51 -16.48 6.92
C ALA A 145 -9.91 -15.69 8.09
N LEU A 146 -9.35 -14.49 7.83
CA LEU A 146 -8.81 -13.63 8.88
C LEU A 146 -9.93 -13.09 9.78
N ASN A 147 -11.04 -12.62 9.23
CA ASN A 147 -12.17 -12.11 9.98
C ASN A 147 -12.79 -13.20 10.87
N ALA A 148 -13.10 -14.36 10.30
CA ALA A 148 -13.77 -15.45 11.02
C ALA A 148 -12.91 -16.05 12.14
N ASN A 149 -11.58 -16.13 11.97
CA ASN A 149 -10.70 -16.78 12.97
C ASN A 149 -10.10 -15.82 14.01
N LEU A 150 -10.04 -14.52 13.71
CA LEU A 150 -9.37 -13.52 14.55
C LEU A 150 -10.33 -12.45 15.07
N ASP A 151 -11.63 -12.60 14.84
CA ASP A 151 -12.67 -11.62 15.20
C ASP A 151 -12.30 -10.20 14.72
N LEU A 152 -11.97 -10.08 13.42
CA LEU A 152 -11.60 -8.80 12.80
C LEU A 152 -12.73 -8.24 11.93
N GLU A 153 -12.70 -6.93 11.71
CA GLU A 153 -13.55 -6.21 10.75
C GLU A 153 -12.70 -5.68 9.59
N ILE A 154 -12.12 -6.60 8.82
CA ILE A 154 -11.37 -6.25 7.61
C ILE A 154 -12.37 -6.14 6.47
N THR A 155 -12.51 -4.93 5.91
CA THR A 155 -13.40 -4.64 4.78
C THR A 155 -12.64 -4.45 3.47
N ASP A 156 -11.35 -4.19 3.56
CA ASP A 156 -10.52 -3.84 2.43
C ASP A 156 -9.19 -4.60 2.43
N PHE A 157 -8.61 -4.69 1.23
CA PHE A 157 -7.28 -5.26 1.08
C PHE A 157 -6.41 -4.45 0.11
N VAL A 158 -5.09 -4.61 0.26
CA VAL A 158 -4.07 -4.20 -0.70
C VAL A 158 -3.10 -5.35 -0.90
N THR A 159 -2.95 -5.79 -2.13
CA THR A 159 -1.96 -6.81 -2.51
C THR A 159 -0.86 -6.18 -3.35
N VAL A 160 0.37 -6.48 -3.00
CA VAL A 160 1.57 -6.06 -3.74
C VAL A 160 2.47 -7.27 -3.97
N ASN A 161 3.22 -7.26 -5.07
CA ASN A 161 4.31 -8.20 -5.29
C ASN A 161 5.66 -7.59 -4.89
N PHE A 162 6.70 -8.42 -4.82
CA PHE A 162 8.04 -7.97 -4.42
C PHE A 162 8.66 -6.99 -5.43
N THR A 163 8.33 -7.08 -6.71
CA THR A 163 8.82 -6.14 -7.73
C THR A 163 8.23 -4.75 -7.53
N ALA A 164 6.92 -4.64 -7.30
CA ALA A 164 6.28 -3.36 -7.00
C ALA A 164 6.81 -2.74 -5.69
N LEU A 165 7.06 -3.57 -4.67
CA LEU A 165 7.66 -3.10 -3.42
C LEU A 165 9.09 -2.57 -3.63
N ALA A 166 9.91 -3.27 -4.42
CA ALA A 166 11.27 -2.83 -4.76
C ALA A 166 11.23 -1.50 -5.51
N GLN A 167 10.38 -1.38 -6.53
CA GLN A 167 10.21 -0.14 -7.29
C GLN A 167 9.82 1.03 -6.38
N ALA A 168 8.84 0.85 -5.49
CA ALA A 168 8.43 1.88 -4.54
C ALA A 168 9.57 2.34 -3.63
N ILE A 169 10.47 1.44 -3.24
CA ILE A 169 11.65 1.78 -2.43
C ILE A 169 12.66 2.57 -3.28
N ASP A 170 12.85 2.20 -4.54
CA ASP A 170 13.77 2.89 -5.45
C ASP A 170 13.28 4.30 -5.76
N ASP A 171 11.99 4.50 -6.01
CA ASP A 171 11.36 5.81 -6.21
C ASP A 171 11.54 6.72 -4.99
N LEU A 172 11.48 6.14 -3.78
CA LEU A 172 11.81 6.85 -2.53
C LEU A 172 13.30 7.19 -2.39
N GLY A 173 14.17 6.74 -3.30
CA GLY A 173 15.62 6.88 -3.21
C GLY A 173 16.25 5.96 -2.17
N GLY A 174 15.65 4.79 -1.94
CA GLY A 174 16.12 3.78 -0.99
C GLY A 174 15.68 4.03 0.46
N ILE A 175 15.89 3.03 1.31
CA ILE A 175 15.61 3.09 2.75
C ILE A 175 16.83 2.71 3.58
N THR A 176 17.00 3.33 4.75
CA THR A 176 18.12 3.06 5.64
C THR A 176 17.80 1.90 6.57
N ILE A 177 18.60 0.83 6.48
CA ILE A 177 18.48 -0.40 7.27
C ILE A 177 19.80 -0.67 7.99
N ASP A 178 19.74 -1.19 9.21
CA ASP A 178 20.88 -1.70 9.94
C ASP A 178 21.03 -3.20 9.64
N VAL A 179 22.02 -3.54 8.82
CA VAL A 179 22.29 -4.91 8.36
C VAL A 179 23.31 -5.55 9.28
N ARG A 180 22.99 -6.72 9.83
CA ARG A 180 23.90 -7.48 10.69
C ARG A 180 24.85 -8.35 9.87
N GLU A 181 26.06 -8.59 10.39
CA GLU A 181 27.08 -9.45 9.75
C GLU A 181 26.51 -10.84 9.39
N ALA A 182 25.76 -11.45 10.31
CA ALA A 182 25.13 -12.76 10.11
C ALA A 182 24.06 -12.80 9.01
N GLU A 183 23.62 -11.64 8.50
CA GLU A 183 22.61 -11.53 7.45
C GLU A 183 23.20 -11.43 6.05
N LEU A 184 24.49 -11.05 5.91
CA LEU A 184 25.10 -10.69 4.63
C LEU A 184 25.05 -11.82 3.59
N GLU A 185 25.38 -13.05 3.98
CA GLU A 185 25.35 -14.20 3.07
C GLU A 185 23.95 -14.44 2.52
N MET A 186 22.95 -14.51 3.41
CA MET A 186 21.56 -14.77 3.01
C MET A 186 20.95 -13.58 2.27
N LEU A 187 21.30 -12.35 2.65
CA LEU A 187 20.89 -11.15 1.95
C LEU A 187 21.35 -11.20 0.49
N ASN A 188 22.60 -11.51 0.24
CA ASN A 188 23.14 -11.61 -1.12
C ASN A 188 22.53 -12.76 -1.93
N ALA A 189 22.19 -13.87 -1.27
CA ALA A 189 21.43 -14.94 -1.92
C ALA A 189 20.02 -14.47 -2.33
N CYS A 190 19.30 -13.75 -1.46
CA CYS A 190 18.00 -13.18 -1.75
C CYS A 190 18.06 -12.09 -2.85
N ILE A 191 19.10 -11.25 -2.86
CA ILE A 191 19.33 -10.25 -3.92
C ILE A 191 19.51 -10.97 -5.28
N THR A 192 20.35 -12.00 -5.33
CA THR A 192 20.58 -12.78 -6.56
C THR A 192 19.29 -13.42 -7.09
N GLU A 193 18.47 -13.99 -6.19
CA GLU A 193 17.15 -14.53 -6.55
C GLU A 193 16.23 -13.45 -7.08
N GLN A 194 16.18 -12.27 -6.44
CA GLN A 194 15.35 -11.15 -6.85
C GLN A 194 15.75 -10.62 -8.25
N ILE A 195 17.05 -10.51 -8.53
CA ILE A 195 17.57 -10.15 -9.87
C ILE A 195 17.08 -11.17 -10.91
N GLY A 196 17.11 -12.45 -10.59
CA GLY A 196 16.62 -13.52 -11.48
C GLY A 196 15.11 -13.43 -11.76
N ILE A 197 14.32 -12.84 -10.85
CA ILE A 197 12.87 -12.65 -10.99
C ILE A 197 12.55 -11.36 -11.76
N SER A 198 13.14 -10.23 -11.36
CA SER A 198 12.84 -8.91 -11.94
C SER A 198 13.58 -8.66 -13.25
N GLY A 199 14.74 -9.29 -13.45
CA GLY A 199 15.66 -8.97 -14.54
C GLY A 199 16.45 -7.67 -14.33
N GLU A 200 16.24 -6.97 -13.21
CA GLU A 200 16.92 -5.71 -12.88
C GLU A 200 18.17 -5.98 -12.06
N TYR A 201 19.28 -5.37 -12.47
CA TYR A 201 20.57 -5.52 -11.78
C TYR A 201 20.57 -4.75 -10.46
N SER A 202 21.19 -5.34 -9.44
CA SER A 202 21.50 -4.69 -8.16
C SER A 202 22.84 -5.19 -7.63
N ASP A 203 23.61 -4.29 -7.05
CA ASP A 203 24.83 -4.67 -6.34
C ASP A 203 24.50 -5.48 -5.07
N GLY A 204 25.46 -6.33 -4.67
CA GLY A 204 25.39 -7.02 -3.37
C GLY A 204 25.68 -6.06 -2.22
N VAL A 205 25.39 -6.54 -0.99
CA VAL A 205 25.71 -5.86 0.27
C VAL A 205 26.87 -6.61 0.94
N PHE A 206 28.02 -5.98 1.12
CA PHE A 206 29.26 -6.64 1.54
C PHE A 206 29.78 -6.17 2.90
N SER A 207 29.09 -5.27 3.57
CA SER A 207 29.44 -4.81 4.91
C SER A 207 28.22 -4.71 5.81
N ALA A 208 28.38 -5.02 7.08
CA ALA A 208 27.36 -4.82 8.09
C ALA A 208 27.27 -3.34 8.51
N GLY A 209 26.20 -3.00 9.21
CA GLY A 209 25.94 -1.67 9.75
C GLY A 209 24.79 -0.96 9.07
N THR A 210 24.54 0.25 9.54
CA THR A 210 23.48 1.11 9.01
C THR A 210 23.84 1.68 7.65
N GLN A 211 23.07 1.35 6.63
CA GLN A 211 23.35 1.74 5.25
C GLN A 211 22.05 1.94 4.46
N LEU A 212 22.15 2.70 3.37
CA LEU A 212 21.07 2.91 2.42
C LEU A 212 20.97 1.68 1.52
N LEU A 213 19.82 1.03 1.52
CA LEU A 213 19.51 -0.10 0.63
C LEU A 213 18.56 0.37 -0.48
N ASN A 214 18.82 -0.07 -1.71
CA ASN A 214 17.89 0.06 -2.82
C ASN A 214 16.73 -0.92 -2.70
N GLY A 215 15.77 -0.87 -3.64
CA GLY A 215 14.57 -1.69 -3.61
C GLY A 215 14.86 -3.18 -3.61
N THR A 216 15.74 -3.66 -4.49
CA THR A 216 16.13 -5.06 -4.58
C THR A 216 16.83 -5.54 -3.29
N GLN A 217 17.74 -4.73 -2.73
CA GLN A 217 18.45 -5.04 -1.50
C GLN A 217 17.51 -5.06 -0.29
N ALA A 218 16.65 -4.06 -0.13
CA ALA A 218 15.71 -3.96 0.98
C ALA A 218 14.65 -5.06 0.94
N THR A 219 14.15 -5.38 -0.26
CA THR A 219 13.21 -6.49 -0.47
C THR A 219 13.88 -7.84 -0.19
N GLY A 220 15.13 -8.01 -0.64
CA GLY A 220 15.95 -9.18 -0.30
C GLY A 220 16.13 -9.35 1.22
N TRP A 221 16.43 -8.26 1.93
CA TRP A 221 16.57 -8.27 3.39
C TRP A 221 15.27 -8.67 4.10
N ALA A 222 14.12 -8.20 3.63
CA ALA A 222 12.81 -8.57 4.15
C ALA A 222 12.44 -10.05 3.93
N ARG A 223 13.14 -10.75 3.02
CA ARG A 223 12.92 -12.18 2.70
C ARG A 223 13.79 -13.14 3.48
N ILE A 224 14.81 -12.69 4.21
CA ILE A 224 15.72 -13.54 4.98
C ILE A 224 14.95 -14.36 6.01
N ARG A 225 15.16 -15.68 6.01
CA ARG A 225 14.51 -16.64 6.92
C ARG A 225 15.51 -17.40 7.82
N SER A 226 16.75 -17.54 7.40
CA SER A 226 17.73 -18.45 8.00
C SER A 226 18.50 -17.89 9.19
N THR A 227 18.11 -16.71 9.69
CA THR A 227 18.74 -16.10 10.86
C THR A 227 17.77 -16.03 12.03
N ASP A 228 18.28 -16.22 13.25
CA ASP A 228 17.55 -16.09 14.52
C ASP A 228 16.29 -17.00 14.61
N GLN A 229 15.13 -16.40 14.80
CA GLN A 229 13.85 -17.09 14.99
C GLN A 229 13.09 -17.35 13.66
N GLY A 230 13.79 -17.39 12.54
CA GLY A 230 13.21 -17.77 11.26
C GLY A 230 12.08 -16.86 10.80
N ASP A 231 10.84 -17.37 10.76
CA ASP A 231 9.67 -16.67 10.24
C ASP A 231 9.25 -15.46 11.10
N ILE A 232 9.50 -15.50 12.41
CA ILE A 232 9.24 -14.39 13.33
C ILE A 232 10.10 -13.18 12.94
N THR A 233 11.40 -13.37 12.82
CA THR A 233 12.34 -12.31 12.44
C THR A 233 12.08 -11.79 11.01
N ARG A 234 11.68 -12.67 10.09
CA ARG A 234 11.25 -12.24 8.74
C ARG A 234 10.07 -11.26 8.81
N THR A 235 9.07 -11.58 9.60
CA THR A 235 7.89 -10.75 9.77
C THR A 235 8.22 -9.37 10.37
N GLU A 236 9.18 -9.33 11.30
CA GLU A 236 9.70 -8.08 11.87
C GLU A 236 10.45 -7.25 10.82
N ARG A 237 11.27 -7.88 9.98
CA ARG A 237 11.95 -7.20 8.86
C ARG A 237 10.93 -6.60 7.87
N GLN A 238 9.88 -7.33 7.53
CA GLN A 238 8.82 -6.82 6.65
C GLN A 238 8.13 -5.58 7.23
N ARG A 239 7.77 -5.60 8.52
CA ARG A 239 7.23 -4.40 9.20
C ARG A 239 8.23 -3.25 9.22
N THR A 240 9.52 -3.54 9.46
CA THR A 240 10.59 -2.54 9.46
C THR A 240 10.71 -1.86 8.09
N VAL A 241 10.67 -2.62 6.99
CA VAL A 241 10.70 -2.07 5.62
C VAL A 241 9.52 -1.12 5.41
N ILE A 242 8.29 -1.55 5.72
CA ILE A 242 7.10 -0.72 5.58
C ILE A 242 7.22 0.56 6.43
N ALA A 243 7.67 0.44 7.68
CA ALA A 243 7.86 1.57 8.57
C ALA A 243 8.86 2.60 8.03
N LYS A 244 9.99 2.11 7.48
CA LYS A 244 11.03 2.96 6.87
C LYS A 244 10.55 3.62 5.58
N MET A 245 9.79 2.90 4.75
CA MET A 245 9.15 3.47 3.55
C MET A 245 8.20 4.61 3.92
N ILE A 246 7.32 4.40 4.88
CA ILE A 246 6.39 5.42 5.37
C ILE A 246 7.15 6.63 5.92
N GLN A 247 8.19 6.41 6.72
CA GLN A 247 9.02 7.48 7.25
C GLN A 247 9.68 8.30 6.12
N LYS A 248 10.19 7.61 5.09
CA LYS A 248 10.82 8.25 3.94
C LYS A 248 9.81 9.01 3.10
N ALA A 249 8.65 8.42 2.80
CA ALA A 249 7.57 9.05 2.03
C ALA A 249 7.08 10.35 2.68
N LYS A 250 7.00 10.43 4.01
CA LYS A 250 6.63 11.66 4.74
C LYS A 250 7.61 12.82 4.52
N SER A 251 8.87 12.54 4.21
CA SER A 251 9.90 13.55 3.95
C SER A 251 10.15 13.80 2.46
N SER A 252 9.45 13.07 1.59
CA SER A 252 9.59 13.19 0.14
C SER A 252 8.76 14.36 -0.40
N ASP A 253 9.17 14.89 -1.53
CA ASP A 253 8.43 15.92 -2.24
C ASP A 253 7.24 15.33 -3.04
N LEU A 254 6.39 16.20 -3.55
CA LEU A 254 5.22 15.81 -4.35
C LEU A 254 5.59 15.11 -5.66
N SER A 255 6.77 15.40 -6.23
CA SER A 255 7.23 14.73 -7.44
C SER A 255 7.51 13.26 -7.16
N THR A 256 8.27 12.96 -6.11
CA THR A 256 8.57 11.60 -5.66
C THR A 256 7.30 10.78 -5.38
N ILE A 257 6.32 11.38 -4.68
CA ILE A 257 5.03 10.71 -4.42
C ILE A 257 4.29 10.42 -5.72
N ASN A 258 4.39 11.33 -6.68
CA ASN A 258 3.78 11.18 -7.99
C ASN A 258 4.43 10.06 -8.83
N ASP A 259 5.75 9.92 -8.76
CA ASP A 259 6.49 8.83 -9.42
C ASP A 259 6.10 7.48 -8.82
N ILE A 260 5.99 7.37 -7.48
CA ILE A 260 5.48 6.17 -6.80
C ILE A 260 4.05 5.82 -7.27
N ILE A 261 3.18 6.81 -7.42
CA ILE A 261 1.81 6.58 -7.92
C ILE A 261 1.85 6.01 -9.34
N ASP A 262 2.72 6.50 -10.21
CA ASP A 262 2.82 6.06 -11.60
C ASP A 262 3.39 4.65 -11.73
N ASP A 263 4.41 4.32 -10.96
CA ASP A 263 5.17 3.09 -11.13
C ASP A 263 4.63 1.93 -10.28
N VAL A 264 4.06 2.25 -9.11
CA VAL A 264 3.58 1.23 -8.16
C VAL A 264 2.08 0.91 -8.32
N PHE A 265 1.22 1.91 -8.58
CA PHE A 265 -0.22 1.70 -8.63
C PHE A 265 -0.68 0.72 -9.73
N PRO A 266 -0.07 0.66 -10.93
CA PRO A 266 -0.38 -0.38 -11.91
C PRO A 266 -0.07 -1.80 -11.42
N ASN A 267 0.81 -1.91 -10.41
CA ASN A 267 1.30 -3.15 -9.84
C ASN A 267 0.66 -3.49 -8.47
N ILE A 268 -0.44 -2.82 -8.11
CA ILE A 268 -1.26 -3.08 -6.93
C ILE A 268 -2.58 -3.74 -7.36
N TYR A 269 -3.04 -4.69 -6.53
CA TYR A 269 -4.41 -5.22 -6.61
C TYR A 269 -5.14 -4.91 -5.30
N THR A 270 -6.28 -4.20 -5.35
CA THR A 270 -6.94 -3.68 -4.15
C THR A 270 -8.45 -3.52 -4.30
N SER A 271 -9.20 -3.65 -3.21
CA SER A 271 -10.62 -3.28 -3.12
C SER A 271 -10.83 -1.77 -3.04
N LEU A 272 -9.82 -1.03 -2.56
CA LEU A 272 -9.93 0.40 -2.30
C LEU A 272 -10.28 1.21 -3.54
N THR A 273 -11.22 2.13 -3.39
CA THR A 273 -11.55 3.11 -4.43
C THR A 273 -10.47 4.18 -4.55
N LYS A 274 -10.44 4.87 -5.68
CA LYS A 274 -9.55 6.03 -5.89
C LYS A 274 -9.67 7.07 -4.77
N LYS A 275 -10.91 7.37 -4.35
CA LYS A 275 -11.18 8.33 -3.28
C LYS A 275 -10.60 7.89 -1.95
N GLU A 276 -10.71 6.61 -1.64
CA GLU A 276 -10.18 6.02 -0.40
C GLU A 276 -8.67 6.00 -0.38
N LEU A 277 -8.02 5.63 -1.49
CA LEU A 277 -6.58 5.69 -1.62
C LEU A 277 -6.04 7.11 -1.44
N MET A 278 -6.68 8.11 -2.04
CA MET A 278 -6.32 9.51 -1.83
C MET A 278 -6.52 9.95 -0.37
N SER A 279 -7.60 9.50 0.27
CA SER A 279 -7.86 9.77 1.70
C SER A 279 -6.78 9.13 2.58
N LEU A 280 -6.42 7.88 2.33
CA LEU A 280 -5.36 7.17 3.07
C LEU A 280 -3.98 7.81 2.87
N ALA A 281 -3.66 8.26 1.66
CA ALA A 281 -2.41 8.99 1.40
C ALA A 281 -2.33 10.28 2.23
N THR A 282 -3.44 11.02 2.34
CA THR A 282 -3.51 12.25 3.15
C THR A 282 -3.34 11.94 4.65
N VAL A 283 -3.93 10.85 5.14
CA VAL A 283 -3.80 10.38 6.53
C VAL A 283 -2.37 9.98 6.85
N SER A 284 -1.74 9.22 5.97
CA SER A 284 -0.36 8.75 6.13
C SER A 284 0.63 9.92 6.18
N TYR A 285 0.37 10.99 5.44
CA TYR A 285 1.21 12.18 5.43
C TYR A 285 1.18 12.95 6.74
N THR A 286 0.06 12.94 7.47
CA THR A 286 -0.14 13.83 8.64
C THR A 286 0.07 13.18 10.01
N HIS A 287 -0.14 11.86 10.19
CA HIS A 287 -0.35 11.29 11.53
C HIS A 287 0.29 9.92 11.83
N LEU A 288 1.21 9.38 11.03
CA LEU A 288 1.84 8.10 11.34
C LEU A 288 2.87 8.26 12.47
N THR A 289 2.48 7.96 13.69
CA THR A 289 3.39 7.63 14.80
C THR A 289 3.46 6.10 14.87
N LEU A 290 4.62 5.53 14.56
CA LEU A 290 4.91 4.12 14.86
C LEU A 290 5.38 4.02 16.31
N PRO A 291 4.95 3.02 17.07
CA PRO A 291 5.44 2.77 18.42
C PRO A 291 6.92 2.40 18.43
#